data_b5ea47b867d3c2155e1abe8f3f0d16a6
#
_entry.id   b5ea47b867d3c2155e1abe8f3f0d16a6
#
_cell.length_a   1.000
_cell.length_b   1.000
_cell.length_c   1.000
_cell.angle_alpha   90.00
_cell.angle_beta   90.00
_cell.angle_gamma   90.00
#
_symmetry.space_group_name_H-M   'P 1'
#
loop_
_entity.id
_entity.type
_entity.pdbx_description
1 polymer ?
#
loop_
_entity_poly.entity_id
_entity_poly.type
_entity_poly.pdbx_seq_one_letter_code
_entity_poly.pdbx_strand_id
1 'polypeptide(L)'
;STYIPVFCGVGGGTTKGIRTVSLAKDVESQGAMGVVLNAPISDLNLLAVSNAVDIPVIITVTHEGTDIASRLQHGAAILNIACGKETPNVVRKIRSEFPNVPLVASGGKTNESIYERIVAGANAITYTPPSTQELFKELMAKYRT
;
A
#
# COMPACT_ATOMS: atom_id res chain seq x y z
N SER A 1 -3.41 23.25 6.94
CA SER A 1 -3.17 22.49 5.71
C SER A 1 -1.79 21.86 5.74
N THR A 2 -1.67 20.64 5.29
CA THR A 2 -0.38 19.99 5.15
C THR A 2 0.06 20.02 3.69
N TYR A 3 1.35 20.27 3.47
CA TYR A 3 1.95 20.22 2.14
C TYR A 3 2.47 18.81 1.79
N ILE A 4 2.35 17.88 2.72
CA ILE A 4 2.76 16.51 2.54
C ILE A 4 1.57 15.70 2.06
N PRO A 5 1.68 14.92 0.96
CA PRO A 5 0.61 14.03 0.52
C PRO A 5 0.28 13.01 1.62
N VAL A 6 -1.01 12.87 1.92
CA VAL A 6 -1.48 11.93 2.94
C VAL A 6 -2.38 10.88 2.28
N PHE A 7 -2.06 9.61 2.51
CA PHE A 7 -2.87 8.48 2.12
C PHE A 7 -3.47 7.85 3.36
N CYS A 8 -4.79 7.67 3.36
CA CYS A 8 -5.49 7.16 4.53
C CYS A 8 -5.93 5.72 4.34
N GLY A 9 -5.59 4.88 5.29
CA GLY A 9 -6.10 3.51 5.35
C GLY A 9 -7.55 3.49 5.82
N VAL A 10 -8.45 2.90 5.07
CA VAL A 10 -9.86 2.77 5.43
C VAL A 10 -10.32 1.35 5.18
N GLY A 11 -10.88 0.71 6.20
CA GLY A 11 -11.51 -0.59 6.06
C GLY A 11 -10.62 -1.71 5.54
N GLY A 12 -11.25 -2.79 5.16
CA GLY A 12 -10.64 -4.08 4.92
C GLY A 12 -10.70 -4.92 6.21
N GLY A 13 -10.58 -6.21 6.10
CA GLY A 13 -10.70 -7.09 7.24
C GLY A 13 -12.09 -7.05 7.88
N THR A 14 -12.20 -6.42 9.03
CA THR A 14 -13.47 -6.35 9.79
C THR A 14 -14.41 -5.24 9.33
N THR A 15 -13.91 -4.20 8.64
CA THR A 15 -14.74 -3.11 8.14
C THR A 15 -15.15 -3.41 6.70
N LYS A 16 -16.44 -3.58 6.43
CA LYS A 16 -16.96 -4.06 5.14
C LYS A 16 -18.10 -3.19 4.62
N GLY A 17 -18.35 -3.29 3.32
CA GLY A 17 -19.53 -2.76 2.67
C GLY A 17 -19.66 -1.24 2.75
N ILE A 18 -20.87 -0.78 3.07
CA ILE A 18 -21.22 0.64 3.14
C ILE A 18 -20.33 1.43 4.11
N ARG A 19 -19.90 0.79 5.19
CA ARG A 19 -19.01 1.45 6.18
C ARG A 19 -17.67 1.83 5.55
N THR A 20 -17.09 0.96 4.73
CA THR A 20 -15.84 1.26 4.02
C THR A 20 -16.03 2.42 3.05
N VAL A 21 -17.12 2.43 2.30
CA VAL A 21 -17.48 3.52 1.37
C VAL A 21 -17.63 4.84 2.12
N SER A 22 -18.34 4.83 3.25
CA SER A 22 -18.54 6.02 4.08
C SER A 22 -17.24 6.60 4.59
N LEU A 23 -16.35 5.74 5.10
CA LEU A 23 -15.03 6.16 5.56
C LEU A 23 -14.16 6.72 4.43
N ALA A 24 -14.22 6.12 3.25
CA ALA A 24 -13.48 6.61 2.08
C ALA A 24 -13.94 8.02 1.69
N LYS A 25 -15.24 8.28 1.69
CA LYS A 25 -15.79 9.61 1.43
C LYS A 25 -15.37 10.62 2.51
N ASP A 26 -15.35 10.20 3.76
CA ASP A 26 -14.94 11.06 4.88
C ASP A 26 -13.48 11.49 4.75
N VAL A 27 -12.58 10.55 4.47
CA VAL A 27 -11.16 10.88 4.32
C VAL A 27 -10.88 11.72 3.07
N GLU A 28 -11.64 11.50 1.99
CA GLU A 28 -11.56 12.37 0.82
C GLU A 28 -11.96 13.81 1.18
N SER A 29 -13.06 13.99 1.90
CA SER A 29 -13.51 15.30 2.34
C SER A 29 -12.53 15.99 3.27
N GLN A 30 -11.70 15.24 3.99
CA GLN A 30 -10.64 15.75 4.86
C GLN A 30 -9.35 16.10 4.11
N GLY A 31 -9.32 15.88 2.81
CA GLY A 31 -8.17 16.24 1.97
C GLY A 31 -7.14 15.14 1.74
N ALA A 32 -7.47 13.87 2.01
CA ALA A 32 -6.58 12.77 1.67
C ALA A 32 -6.35 12.71 0.16
N MET A 33 -5.13 12.38 -0.25
CA MET A 33 -4.75 12.24 -1.66
C MET A 33 -4.99 10.85 -2.22
N GLY A 34 -5.23 9.87 -1.38
CA GLY A 34 -5.55 8.52 -1.76
C GLY A 34 -6.13 7.72 -0.61
N VAL A 35 -6.83 6.66 -0.94
CA VAL A 35 -7.47 5.75 0.01
C VAL A 35 -6.79 4.40 -0.10
N VAL A 36 -6.31 3.86 1.01
CA VAL A 36 -5.68 2.53 1.05
C VAL A 36 -6.66 1.53 1.64
N LEU A 37 -6.98 0.50 0.87
CA LEU A 37 -7.81 -0.60 1.31
C LEU A 37 -6.93 -1.80 1.63
N ASN A 38 -6.99 -2.24 2.87
CA ASN A 38 -6.23 -3.41 3.29
C ASN A 38 -6.97 -4.71 2.93
N ALA A 39 -6.22 -5.75 2.67
CA ALA A 39 -6.79 -7.08 2.45
C ALA A 39 -7.37 -7.65 3.75
N PRO A 40 -8.40 -8.50 3.69
CA PRO A 40 -9.15 -8.85 2.50
C PRO A 40 -10.29 -7.88 2.20
N ILE A 41 -10.47 -7.55 0.94
CA ILE A 41 -11.65 -6.81 0.46
C ILE A 41 -12.14 -7.46 -0.83
N SER A 42 -13.46 -7.57 -1.02
CA SER A 42 -14.01 -8.13 -2.23
C SER A 42 -13.92 -7.14 -3.40
N ASP A 43 -13.91 -7.65 -4.63
CA ASP A 43 -13.92 -6.81 -5.81
C ASP A 43 -15.16 -5.92 -5.88
N LEU A 44 -16.31 -6.41 -5.42
CA LEU A 44 -17.54 -5.60 -5.37
C LEU A 44 -17.41 -4.43 -4.39
N ASN A 45 -16.82 -4.64 -3.22
CA ASN A 45 -16.57 -3.57 -2.26
C ASN A 45 -15.52 -2.59 -2.78
N LEU A 46 -14.49 -3.09 -3.45
CA LEU A 46 -13.49 -2.24 -4.11
C LEU A 46 -14.15 -1.34 -5.15
N LEU A 47 -15.01 -1.89 -6.00
CA LEU A 47 -15.73 -1.12 -7.01
C LEU A 47 -16.64 -0.06 -6.37
N ALA A 48 -17.33 -0.40 -5.29
CA ALA A 48 -18.19 0.54 -4.57
C ALA A 48 -17.39 1.73 -4.02
N VAL A 49 -16.21 1.47 -3.44
CA VAL A 49 -15.32 2.54 -2.97
C VAL A 49 -14.82 3.38 -4.14
N SER A 50 -14.34 2.74 -5.19
CA SER A 50 -13.81 3.42 -6.38
C SER A 50 -14.85 4.35 -7.01
N ASN A 51 -16.11 3.92 -7.06
CA ASN A 51 -17.21 4.74 -7.61
C ASN A 51 -17.62 5.89 -6.68
N ALA A 52 -17.30 5.80 -5.40
CA ALA A 52 -17.74 6.78 -4.40
C ALA A 52 -16.76 7.94 -4.20
N VAL A 53 -15.50 7.80 -4.62
CA VAL A 53 -14.45 8.80 -4.42
C VAL A 53 -13.77 9.14 -5.74
N ASP A 54 -13.20 10.35 -5.81
CA ASP A 54 -12.44 10.81 -6.97
C ASP A 54 -10.93 10.62 -6.78
N ILE A 55 -10.49 10.41 -5.55
CA ILE A 55 -9.07 10.16 -5.25
C ILE A 55 -8.70 8.71 -5.57
N PRO A 56 -7.42 8.43 -5.86
CA PRO A 56 -6.96 7.07 -6.16
C PRO A 56 -7.24 6.09 -5.03
N VAL A 57 -7.67 4.89 -5.41
CA VAL A 57 -7.87 3.77 -4.50
C VAL A 57 -6.67 2.83 -4.63
N ILE A 58 -6.03 2.57 -3.51
CA ILE A 58 -4.86 1.70 -3.41
C ILE A 58 -5.29 0.42 -2.71
N ILE A 59 -4.98 -0.73 -3.29
CA ILE A 59 -5.22 -2.01 -2.61
C ILE A 59 -3.90 -2.64 -2.21
N THR A 60 -3.95 -3.41 -1.13
CA THR A 60 -2.80 -4.18 -0.66
C THR A 60 -2.89 -5.61 -1.16
N VAL A 61 -1.83 -6.06 -1.80
CA VAL A 61 -1.66 -7.43 -2.28
C VAL A 61 -0.75 -8.17 -1.30
N THR A 62 -1.28 -9.22 -0.67
CA THR A 62 -0.57 -9.95 0.39
C THR A 62 -0.05 -11.31 -0.04
N HIS A 63 -0.44 -11.80 -1.20
CA HIS A 63 0.08 -13.06 -1.75
C HIS A 63 0.05 -13.06 -3.29
N GLU A 64 0.91 -13.87 -3.87
CA GLU A 64 1.13 -13.95 -5.32
C GLU A 64 -0.08 -14.46 -6.12
N GLY A 65 -1.00 -15.18 -5.48
CA GLY A 65 -2.21 -15.72 -6.13
C GLY A 65 -3.32 -14.71 -6.36
N THR A 66 -3.11 -13.43 -6.00
CA THR A 66 -4.12 -12.39 -6.19
C THR A 66 -4.39 -12.16 -7.68
N ASP A 67 -5.66 -12.09 -8.04
CA ASP A 67 -6.09 -11.75 -9.42
C ASP A 67 -5.95 -10.23 -9.65
N ILE A 68 -4.78 -9.82 -10.10
CA ILE A 68 -4.45 -8.41 -10.31
C ILE A 68 -5.34 -7.79 -11.39
N ALA A 69 -5.59 -8.49 -12.50
CA ALA A 69 -6.43 -7.98 -13.57
C ALA A 69 -7.83 -7.64 -13.06
N SER A 70 -8.42 -8.50 -12.23
CA SER A 70 -9.73 -8.27 -11.63
C SER A 70 -9.72 -7.07 -10.70
N ARG A 71 -8.69 -6.93 -9.87
CA ARG A 71 -8.53 -5.76 -8.98
C ARG A 71 -8.48 -4.46 -9.77
N LEU A 72 -7.72 -4.41 -10.85
CA LEU A 72 -7.62 -3.24 -11.71
C LEU A 72 -8.95 -2.92 -12.40
N GLN A 73 -9.67 -3.93 -12.86
CA GLN A 73 -11.00 -3.74 -13.46
C GLN A 73 -12.03 -3.18 -12.48
N HIS A 74 -11.88 -3.48 -11.20
CA HIS A 74 -12.79 -3.02 -10.15
C HIS A 74 -12.33 -1.72 -9.48
N GLY A 75 -11.35 -1.03 -10.05
CA GLY A 75 -11.05 0.35 -9.69
C GLY A 75 -9.80 0.57 -8.86
N ALA A 76 -8.98 -0.45 -8.64
CA ALA A 76 -7.66 -0.23 -8.03
C ALA A 76 -6.81 0.61 -8.98
N ALA A 77 -6.30 1.73 -8.49
CA ALA A 77 -5.44 2.63 -9.26
C ALA A 77 -3.96 2.40 -8.97
N ILE A 78 -3.64 1.97 -7.76
CA ILE A 78 -2.28 1.73 -7.29
C ILE A 78 -2.30 0.42 -6.50
N LEU A 79 -1.26 -0.39 -6.65
CA LEU A 79 -1.11 -1.63 -5.90
C LEU A 79 0.02 -1.49 -4.89
N ASN A 80 -0.28 -1.81 -3.63
CA ASN A 80 0.72 -1.92 -2.58
C ASN A 80 1.06 -3.38 -2.36
N ILE A 81 2.27 -3.79 -2.67
CA ILE A 81 2.70 -5.18 -2.61
C ILE A 81 3.35 -5.46 -1.26
N ALA A 82 2.72 -6.30 -0.47
CA ALA A 82 3.14 -6.64 0.89
C ALA A 82 3.16 -8.16 1.08
N CYS A 83 4.05 -8.82 0.34
CA CYS A 83 4.19 -10.28 0.31
C CYS A 83 5.42 -10.78 1.07
N GLY A 84 5.92 -10.03 2.03
CA GLY A 84 7.09 -10.40 2.81
C GLY A 84 8.32 -10.59 1.93
N LYS A 85 8.99 -11.71 2.09
CA LYS A 85 10.20 -12.05 1.32
C LYS A 85 9.95 -12.16 -0.18
N GLU A 86 8.72 -12.51 -0.57
CA GLU A 86 8.34 -12.67 -1.98
C GLU A 86 7.98 -11.35 -2.66
N THR A 87 7.96 -10.25 -1.92
CA THR A 87 7.59 -8.94 -2.47
C THR A 87 8.34 -8.59 -3.76
N PRO A 88 9.68 -8.68 -3.85
CA PRO A 88 10.38 -8.37 -5.10
C PRO A 88 9.95 -9.25 -6.27
N ASN A 89 9.73 -10.55 -6.04
CA ASN A 89 9.29 -11.48 -7.08
C ASN A 89 7.88 -11.15 -7.58
N VAL A 90 6.97 -10.84 -6.66
CA VAL A 90 5.59 -10.45 -6.99
C VAL A 90 5.58 -9.12 -7.76
N VAL A 91 6.36 -8.13 -7.33
CA VAL A 91 6.52 -6.86 -8.03
C VAL A 91 7.00 -7.10 -9.46
N ARG A 92 8.03 -7.92 -9.63
CA ARG A 92 8.60 -8.23 -10.95
C ARG A 92 7.57 -8.88 -11.88
N LYS A 93 6.82 -9.84 -11.36
CA LYS A 93 5.76 -10.52 -12.10
C LYS A 93 4.66 -9.55 -12.54
N ILE A 94 4.16 -8.74 -11.61
CA ILE A 94 3.11 -7.76 -11.92
C ILE A 94 3.62 -6.73 -12.92
N ARG A 95 4.84 -6.24 -12.76
CA ARG A 95 5.43 -5.28 -13.67
C ARG A 95 5.56 -5.83 -15.10
N SER A 96 5.87 -7.11 -15.24
CA SER A 96 5.96 -7.75 -16.56
C SER A 96 4.60 -7.86 -17.25
N GLU A 97 3.54 -8.10 -16.50
CA GLU A 97 2.17 -8.23 -17.03
C GLU A 97 1.46 -6.88 -17.18
N PHE A 98 1.76 -5.93 -16.31
CA PHE A 98 1.13 -4.61 -16.26
C PHE A 98 2.18 -3.51 -16.20
N PRO A 99 2.80 -3.14 -17.35
CA PRO A 99 3.95 -2.25 -17.36
C PRO A 99 3.72 -0.85 -16.79
N ASN A 100 2.48 -0.37 -16.83
CA ASN A 100 2.14 1.02 -16.49
C ASN A 100 1.42 1.19 -15.15
N VAL A 101 1.15 0.11 -14.43
CA VAL A 101 0.46 0.19 -13.14
C VAL A 101 1.41 0.75 -12.08
N PRO A 102 1.02 1.79 -11.34
CA PRO A 102 1.83 2.24 -10.21
C PRO A 102 1.90 1.17 -9.12
N LEU A 103 3.12 0.83 -8.71
CA LEU A 103 3.39 -0.18 -7.71
C LEU A 103 4.15 0.44 -6.53
N VAL A 104 3.64 0.20 -5.34
CA VAL A 104 4.30 0.50 -4.09
C VAL A 104 4.69 -0.84 -3.46
N ALA A 105 5.90 -0.97 -2.98
CA ALA A 105 6.37 -2.18 -2.31
C ALA A 105 6.57 -1.92 -0.82
N SER A 106 6.01 -2.78 0.00
CA SER A 106 6.17 -2.73 1.45
C SER A 106 7.44 -3.42 1.89
N GLY A 107 8.00 -2.93 2.98
CA GLY A 107 9.05 -3.61 3.73
C GLY A 107 10.45 -3.23 3.33
N GLY A 108 11.37 -3.83 4.03
CA GLY A 108 12.78 -3.58 3.84
C GLY A 108 13.30 -2.47 4.74
N LYS A 109 13.99 -2.89 5.82
CA LYS A 109 14.69 -1.95 6.71
C LYS A 109 16.10 -1.64 6.24
N THR A 110 16.57 -2.37 5.21
CA THR A 110 17.94 -2.23 4.70
C THR A 110 17.94 -1.59 3.32
N ASN A 111 19.03 -0.93 2.98
CA ASN A 111 19.21 -0.35 1.66
C ASN A 111 19.14 -1.42 0.55
N GLU A 112 19.65 -2.61 0.82
CA GLU A 112 19.61 -3.74 -0.12
C GLU A 112 18.18 -4.17 -0.41
N SER A 113 17.36 -4.28 0.62
CA SER A 113 15.95 -4.65 0.49
C SER A 113 15.15 -3.61 -0.31
N ILE A 114 15.41 -2.33 -0.05
CA ILE A 114 14.81 -1.23 -0.81
C ILE A 114 15.24 -1.31 -2.28
N TYR A 115 16.53 -1.49 -2.52
CA TYR A 115 17.09 -1.59 -3.86
C TYR A 115 16.49 -2.74 -4.65
N GLU A 116 16.36 -3.92 -4.06
CA GLU A 116 15.74 -5.08 -4.70
C GLU A 116 14.32 -4.79 -5.19
N ARG A 117 13.54 -4.07 -4.39
CA ARG A 117 12.15 -3.72 -4.73
C ARG A 117 12.08 -2.70 -5.86
N ILE A 118 12.94 -1.71 -5.85
CA ILE A 118 13.02 -0.70 -6.91
C ILE A 118 13.48 -1.34 -8.23
N VAL A 119 14.52 -2.16 -8.18
CA VAL A 119 15.02 -2.88 -9.38
C VAL A 119 13.95 -3.84 -9.92
N ALA A 120 13.16 -4.46 -9.06
CA ALA A 120 12.06 -5.31 -9.47
C ALA A 120 10.95 -4.56 -10.21
N GLY A 121 10.85 -3.25 -10.04
CA GLY A 121 9.90 -2.40 -10.77
C GLY A 121 8.94 -1.59 -9.89
N ALA A 122 9.16 -1.53 -8.58
CA ALA A 122 8.35 -0.68 -7.72
C ALA A 122 8.65 0.80 -7.96
N ASN A 123 7.60 1.63 -7.97
CA ASN A 123 7.72 3.08 -8.12
C ASN A 123 8.01 3.76 -6.79
N ALA A 124 7.59 3.16 -5.68
CA ALA A 124 7.77 3.69 -4.34
C ALA A 124 7.88 2.57 -3.32
N ILE A 125 8.37 2.92 -2.15
CA ILE A 125 8.54 1.99 -1.03
C ILE A 125 7.77 2.53 0.17
N THR A 126 7.13 1.64 0.91
CA THR A 126 6.61 1.95 2.24
C THR A 126 7.38 1.14 3.28
N TYR A 127 7.69 1.75 4.38
CA TYR A 127 8.30 1.08 5.51
C TYR A 127 7.77 1.68 6.81
N THR A 128 7.79 0.86 7.86
CA THR A 128 7.47 1.34 9.20
C THR A 128 8.73 1.95 9.79
N PRO A 129 8.71 3.24 10.14
CA PRO A 129 9.88 3.87 10.75
C PRO A 129 10.21 3.19 12.09
N PRO A 130 11.49 3.19 12.52
CA PRO A 130 11.85 2.63 13.80
C PRO A 130 11.12 3.35 14.93
N SER A 131 10.71 2.59 15.94
CA SER A 131 10.10 3.16 17.14
C SER A 131 11.10 4.00 17.92
N THR A 132 10.59 4.88 18.78
CA THR A 132 11.45 5.67 19.70
C THR A 132 12.37 4.76 20.52
N GLN A 133 11.86 3.60 20.96
CA GLN A 133 12.67 2.62 21.69
C GLN A 133 13.80 2.04 20.85
N GLU A 134 13.52 1.69 19.61
CA GLU A 134 14.54 1.16 18.69
C GLU A 134 15.63 2.20 18.41
N LEU A 135 15.23 3.45 18.12
CA LEU A 135 16.16 4.56 17.91
C LEU A 135 17.02 4.81 19.15
N PHE A 136 16.42 4.75 20.35
CA PHE A 136 17.14 4.93 21.59
C PHE A 136 18.16 3.81 21.83
N LYS A 137 17.79 2.55 21.55
CA LYS A 137 18.72 1.41 21.64
C LYS A 137 19.90 1.56 20.70
N GLU A 138 19.68 1.95 19.46
CA GLU A 138 20.73 2.18 18.47
C GLU A 138 21.66 3.31 18.91
N LEU A 139 21.10 4.40 19.41
CA LEU A 139 21.86 5.53 19.91
C LEU A 139 22.73 5.12 21.09
N MET A 140 22.18 4.38 22.06
CA MET A 140 22.92 3.90 23.22
C MET A 140 23.99 2.91 22.85
N ALA A 141 23.77 2.07 21.84
CA ALA A 141 24.81 1.14 21.35
C ALA A 141 25.99 1.88 20.75
N LYS A 142 25.76 2.99 20.03
CA LYS A 142 26.82 3.85 19.50
C LYS A 142 27.69 4.48 20.57
N TYR A 143 27.12 4.85 21.72
CA TYR A 143 27.83 5.49 22.80
C TYR A 143 28.56 4.52 23.72
N ARG A 144 28.32 3.22 23.60
CA ARG A 144 28.97 2.18 24.40
C ARG A 144 30.20 1.53 23.74
N THR A 145 30.43 1.87 22.52
CA THR A 145 31.63 1.46 21.79
C THR A 145 32.68 2.63 21.79
#